data_4595adc091a6494481860d3def12987b
#
_entry.id   4595adc091a6494481860d3def12987b
#
_cell.length_a   1.000
_cell.length_b   1.000
_cell.length_c   1.000
_cell.angle_alpha   90.00
_cell.angle_beta   90.00
_cell.angle_gamma   90.00
#
_symmetry.space_group_name_H-M   'P 1'
#
loop_
_entity.id
_entity.type
_entity.pdbx_description
1 polymer ?
#
loop_
_entity_poly.entity_id
_entity_poly.type
_entity_poly.pdbx_seq_one_letter_code
_entity_poly.pdbx_strand_id
1 'polypeptide(L)'
;MLLIKGAEVYAPEYLGKKDVLIAGEKIERIGEDLPEYEGCQVIDGTGRIVAPGFIDRHVHITGGGGEGSFHTQAPQVQLSDLIRGGVTTVVGLLGTDGISRSTENLVAKAKALKEEGISAYCCCGAYGHPGPTITGSISRDIMFVDEIIGLKPVSYTHLKLPTN
;
A
#
# COMPACT_ATOMS: atom_id res chain seq x y z
N MET A 1 15.85 -11.08 -15.60
CA MET A 1 16.45 -9.75 -15.33
C MET A 1 15.78 -8.70 -16.20
N LEU A 2 15.71 -7.46 -15.72
CA LEU A 2 15.18 -6.32 -16.44
C LEU A 2 16.20 -5.18 -16.36
N LEU A 3 16.52 -4.55 -17.46
CA LEU A 3 17.41 -3.39 -17.54
C LEU A 3 16.65 -2.21 -18.15
N ILE A 4 16.50 -1.14 -17.38
CA ILE A 4 15.95 0.13 -17.85
C ILE A 4 17.13 1.03 -18.19
N LYS A 5 17.22 1.49 -19.45
CA LYS A 5 18.35 2.29 -19.94
C LYS A 5 17.99 3.75 -20.08
N GLY A 6 18.87 4.63 -19.60
CA GLY A 6 18.83 6.05 -19.90
C GLY A 6 17.66 6.83 -19.32
N ALA A 7 17.10 6.39 -18.19
CA ALA A 7 16.02 7.09 -17.50
C ALA A 7 16.53 8.20 -16.58
N GLU A 8 15.68 9.20 -16.29
CA GLU A 8 15.89 10.17 -15.22
C GLU A 8 15.54 9.50 -13.88
N VAL A 9 16.53 9.22 -13.04
CA VAL A 9 16.38 8.38 -11.84
C VAL A 9 16.34 9.22 -10.58
N TYR A 10 15.37 8.90 -9.71
CA TYR A 10 15.22 9.44 -8.35
C TYR A 10 15.27 8.30 -7.32
N ALA A 11 15.97 8.48 -6.15
CA ALA A 11 16.08 7.44 -5.12
C ALA A 11 16.41 7.95 -3.70
N PRO A 12 15.62 8.82 -3.02
CA PRO A 12 14.59 9.71 -3.51
C PRO A 12 15.14 10.94 -4.22
N GLU A 13 16.40 11.31 -3.98
CA GLU A 13 17.06 12.45 -4.61
C GLU A 13 17.31 12.17 -6.09
N TYR A 14 17.42 13.22 -6.87
CA TYR A 14 17.73 13.11 -8.29
C TYR A 14 19.16 12.61 -8.51
N LEU A 15 19.31 11.47 -9.15
CA LEU A 15 20.59 10.83 -9.45
C LEU A 15 21.11 11.12 -10.86
N GLY A 16 20.34 11.85 -11.66
CA GLY A 16 20.63 12.09 -13.07
C GLY A 16 20.15 10.99 -14.00
N LYS A 17 20.58 11.04 -15.23
CA LYS A 17 20.30 10.02 -16.23
C LYS A 17 21.10 8.76 -15.95
N LYS A 18 20.42 7.65 -15.67
CA LYS A 18 21.05 6.39 -15.27
C LYS A 18 20.31 5.19 -15.90
N ASP A 19 21.01 4.06 -15.84
CA ASP A 19 20.45 2.75 -16.10
C ASP A 19 20.11 2.08 -14.78
N VAL A 20 19.03 1.27 -14.76
CA VAL A 20 18.59 0.52 -13.58
C VAL A 20 18.48 -0.96 -13.94
N LEU A 21 19.31 -1.77 -13.30
CA LEU A 21 19.28 -3.23 -13.43
C LEU A 21 18.46 -3.84 -12.29
N ILE A 22 17.46 -4.66 -12.65
CA ILE A 22 16.60 -5.37 -11.72
C ILE A 22 16.80 -6.87 -11.92
N ALA A 23 17.11 -7.58 -10.84
CA ALA A 23 17.25 -9.03 -10.80
C ALA A 23 16.30 -9.61 -9.76
N GLY A 24 15.35 -10.44 -10.23
CA GLY A 24 14.26 -10.89 -9.37
C GLY A 24 13.44 -9.72 -8.84
N GLU A 25 13.34 -9.60 -7.53
CA GLU A 25 12.55 -8.55 -6.83
C GLU A 25 13.41 -7.40 -6.30
N LYS A 26 14.67 -7.30 -6.75
CA LYS A 26 15.63 -6.31 -6.22
C LYS A 26 16.21 -5.44 -7.32
N ILE A 27 16.44 -4.17 -6.98
CA ILE A 27 17.31 -3.31 -7.75
C ILE A 27 18.74 -3.75 -7.44
N GLU A 28 19.38 -4.36 -8.44
CA GLU A 28 20.74 -4.89 -8.30
C GLU A 28 21.78 -3.78 -8.47
N ARG A 29 21.53 -2.87 -9.41
CA ARG A 29 22.48 -1.78 -9.69
C ARG A 29 21.79 -0.59 -10.32
N ILE A 30 22.25 0.60 -9.95
CA ILE A 30 21.97 1.87 -10.63
C ILE A 30 23.33 2.43 -11.08
N GLY A 31 23.48 2.78 -12.33
CA GLY A 31 24.75 3.25 -12.88
C GLY A 31 24.61 3.83 -14.28
N GLU A 32 25.73 4.22 -14.85
CA GLU A 32 25.82 4.68 -16.24
C GLU A 32 26.30 3.53 -17.12
N ASP A 33 25.81 3.47 -18.34
CA ASP A 33 26.25 2.52 -19.38
C ASP A 33 26.33 1.07 -18.90
N LEU A 34 25.32 0.59 -18.14
CA LEU A 34 25.29 -0.79 -17.71
C LEU A 34 25.24 -1.74 -18.90
N PRO A 35 26.03 -2.84 -18.89
CA PRO A 35 26.02 -3.80 -19.96
C PRO A 35 24.68 -4.54 -20.06
N GLU A 36 24.29 -4.88 -21.27
CA GLU A 36 23.17 -5.77 -21.51
C GLU A 36 23.63 -7.21 -21.27
N TYR A 37 22.87 -7.93 -20.46
CA TYR A 37 23.15 -9.34 -20.15
C TYR A 37 22.29 -10.24 -21.01
N GLU A 38 22.81 -11.41 -21.37
CA GLU A 38 22.05 -12.41 -22.11
C GLU A 38 20.76 -12.79 -21.36
N GLY A 39 19.62 -12.80 -22.05
CA GLY A 39 18.32 -13.07 -21.47
C GLY A 39 17.73 -11.94 -20.62
N CYS A 40 18.34 -10.76 -20.63
CA CYS A 40 17.81 -9.57 -19.98
C CYS A 40 16.78 -8.87 -20.88
N GLN A 41 15.61 -8.57 -20.33
CA GLN A 41 14.67 -7.67 -21.00
C GLN A 41 15.18 -6.24 -20.88
N VAL A 42 15.31 -5.54 -21.99
CA VAL A 42 15.75 -4.14 -22.02
C VAL A 42 14.57 -3.22 -22.29
N ILE A 43 14.42 -2.18 -21.46
CA ILE A 43 13.44 -1.12 -21.63
C ILE A 43 14.18 0.19 -21.91
N ASP A 44 13.82 0.86 -23.00
CA ASP A 44 14.27 2.23 -23.25
C ASP A 44 13.54 3.19 -22.28
N GLY A 45 14.33 3.77 -21.38
CA GLY A 45 13.91 4.75 -20.39
C GLY A 45 14.14 6.20 -20.82
N THR A 46 14.57 6.45 -22.05
CA THR A 46 14.85 7.80 -22.55
C THR A 46 13.61 8.69 -22.43
N GLY A 47 13.76 9.84 -21.76
CA GLY A 47 12.67 10.76 -21.50
C GLY A 47 11.65 10.30 -20.47
N ARG A 48 11.92 9.20 -19.78
CA ARG A 48 11.08 8.68 -18.70
C ARG A 48 11.73 8.90 -17.34
N ILE A 49 10.90 8.93 -16.31
CA ILE A 49 11.32 9.03 -14.91
C ILE A 49 11.21 7.64 -14.27
N VAL A 50 12.23 7.23 -13.55
CA VAL A 50 12.23 6.09 -12.64
C VAL A 50 12.35 6.64 -11.22
N ALA A 51 11.37 6.33 -10.39
CA ALA A 51 11.31 6.77 -9.00
C ALA A 51 10.79 5.64 -8.11
N PRO A 52 11.02 5.71 -6.78
CA PRO A 52 10.32 4.83 -5.83
C PRO A 52 8.81 4.92 -6.02
N GLY A 53 8.12 3.78 -5.92
CA GLY A 53 6.68 3.75 -5.99
C GLY A 53 6.04 4.51 -4.82
N PHE A 54 4.84 5.04 -5.03
CA PHE A 54 4.14 5.79 -3.99
C PHE A 54 3.65 4.88 -2.87
N ILE A 55 3.67 5.41 -1.64
CA ILE A 55 3.12 4.78 -0.45
C ILE A 55 1.82 5.50 -0.10
N ASP A 56 0.69 4.81 -0.29
CA ASP A 56 -0.60 5.33 0.16
C ASP A 56 -0.92 4.81 1.56
N ARG A 57 -0.91 5.70 2.53
CA ARG A 57 -1.08 5.38 3.95
C ARG A 57 -2.54 5.35 4.41
N HIS A 58 -3.49 5.62 3.53
CA HIS A 58 -4.91 5.68 3.89
C HIS A 58 -5.80 5.21 2.74
N VAL A 59 -5.91 3.90 2.58
CA VAL A 59 -6.72 3.29 1.51
C VAL A 59 -7.81 2.41 2.09
N HIS A 60 -9.04 2.57 1.63
CA HIS A 60 -10.11 1.63 1.95
C HIS A 60 -10.04 0.41 1.00
N ILE A 61 -9.05 -0.47 1.22
CA ILE A 61 -8.76 -1.60 0.31
C ILE A 61 -9.91 -2.59 0.18
N THR A 62 -10.77 -2.68 1.19
CA THR A 62 -12.00 -3.49 1.16
C THR A 62 -13.21 -2.74 0.64
N GLY A 63 -13.00 -1.53 0.09
CA GLY A 63 -14.06 -0.61 -0.26
C GLY A 63 -14.38 0.35 0.88
N GLY A 64 -15.15 1.37 0.56
CA GLY A 64 -15.53 2.44 1.50
C GLY A 64 -16.93 2.97 1.23
N GLY A 65 -17.24 4.11 1.81
CA GLY A 65 -18.56 4.74 1.66
C GLY A 65 -19.66 4.02 2.41
N GLY A 66 -20.90 4.27 2.00
CA GLY A 66 -22.11 3.72 2.64
C GLY A 66 -22.80 4.66 3.61
N GLU A 67 -22.22 5.84 3.89
CA GLU A 67 -22.76 6.83 4.82
C GLU A 67 -24.10 7.40 4.33
N GLY A 68 -24.27 7.53 3.04
CA GLY A 68 -25.51 8.04 2.45
C GLY A 68 -26.61 7.00 2.31
N SER A 69 -26.27 5.76 2.07
CA SER A 69 -27.16 4.59 1.92
C SER A 69 -26.33 3.41 1.40
N PHE A 70 -26.86 2.21 1.40
CA PHE A 70 -26.19 1.00 0.88
C PHE A 70 -25.69 1.15 -0.57
N HIS A 71 -26.39 1.89 -1.41
CA HIS A 71 -25.99 2.11 -2.81
C HIS A 71 -24.78 3.06 -2.97
N THR A 72 -24.35 3.76 -1.92
CA THR A 72 -23.18 4.64 -1.95
C THR A 72 -21.87 3.92 -1.56
N GLN A 73 -21.92 2.61 -1.36
CA GLN A 73 -20.74 1.81 -1.10
C GLN A 73 -19.84 1.73 -2.33
N ALA A 74 -18.54 1.97 -2.12
CA ALA A 74 -17.51 1.76 -3.12
C ALA A 74 -17.01 0.30 -3.09
N PRO A 75 -16.66 -0.30 -4.25
CA PRO A 75 -16.12 -1.65 -4.31
C PRO A 75 -14.72 -1.74 -3.70
N GLN A 76 -14.23 -2.97 -3.53
CA GLN A 76 -12.84 -3.23 -3.16
C GLN A 76 -11.89 -2.70 -4.25
N VAL A 77 -10.75 -2.17 -3.81
CA VAL A 77 -9.70 -1.71 -4.72
C VAL A 77 -9.11 -2.88 -5.50
N GLN A 78 -8.85 -2.67 -6.77
CA GLN A 78 -8.13 -3.62 -7.62
C GLN A 78 -6.66 -3.23 -7.70
N LEU A 79 -5.76 -4.23 -7.87
CA LEU A 79 -4.34 -3.98 -8.09
C LEU A 79 -4.09 -3.02 -9.24
N SER A 80 -4.84 -3.15 -10.34
CA SER A 80 -4.73 -2.29 -11.51
C SER A 80 -4.94 -0.81 -11.21
N ASP A 81 -5.80 -0.48 -10.23
CA ASP A 81 -6.08 0.91 -9.85
C ASP A 81 -4.88 1.51 -9.11
N LEU A 82 -4.27 0.72 -8.23
CA LEU A 82 -3.07 1.11 -7.48
C LEU A 82 -1.88 1.32 -8.40
N ILE A 83 -1.60 0.36 -9.29
CA ILE A 83 -0.46 0.43 -10.22
C ILE A 83 -0.61 1.60 -11.20
N ARG A 84 -1.81 1.87 -11.72
CA ARG A 84 -2.05 3.05 -12.58
C ARG A 84 -1.77 4.36 -11.86
N GLY A 85 -1.97 4.41 -10.55
CA GLY A 85 -1.60 5.53 -9.69
C GLY A 85 -0.13 5.56 -9.29
N GLY A 86 0.69 4.56 -9.70
CA GLY A 86 2.08 4.44 -9.27
C GLY A 86 2.25 4.01 -7.82
N VAL A 87 1.19 3.48 -7.20
CA VAL A 87 1.20 3.04 -5.80
C VAL A 87 1.74 1.61 -5.71
N THR A 88 2.79 1.42 -4.93
CA THR A 88 3.45 0.11 -4.70
C THR A 88 3.34 -0.36 -3.26
N THR A 89 2.88 0.51 -2.36
CA THR A 89 2.66 0.17 -0.96
C THR A 89 1.36 0.81 -0.47
N VAL A 90 0.52 0.03 0.20
CA VAL A 90 -0.73 0.53 0.78
C VAL A 90 -0.84 0.21 2.27
N VAL A 91 -1.48 1.11 3.02
CA VAL A 91 -1.97 0.83 4.37
C VAL A 91 -3.49 0.88 4.34
N GLY A 92 -4.10 -0.30 4.40
CA GLY A 92 -5.54 -0.48 4.37
C GLY A 92 -6.22 -0.09 5.68
N LEU A 93 -7.40 0.49 5.56
CA LEU A 93 -8.24 0.82 6.71
C LEU A 93 -9.69 0.46 6.41
N LEU A 94 -10.43 0.10 7.46
CA LEU A 94 -11.89 0.11 7.38
C LEU A 94 -12.37 1.56 7.25
N GLY A 95 -13.38 1.77 6.41
CA GLY A 95 -14.07 3.05 6.32
C GLY A 95 -14.93 3.33 7.55
N THR A 96 -16.01 4.05 7.37
CA THR A 96 -17.03 4.30 8.40
C THR A 96 -17.83 3.04 8.75
N ASP A 97 -17.91 2.10 7.80
CA ASP A 97 -18.60 0.83 7.97
C ASP A 97 -17.66 -0.22 8.60
N GLY A 98 -17.72 -0.33 9.91
CA GLY A 98 -17.08 -1.40 10.69
C GLY A 98 -18.02 -2.55 11.05
N ILE A 99 -19.21 -2.62 10.45
CA ILE A 99 -20.23 -3.64 10.70
C ILE A 99 -20.29 -4.62 9.53
N SER A 100 -20.55 -4.14 8.31
CA SER A 100 -20.60 -5.02 7.12
C SER A 100 -19.21 -5.34 6.56
N ARG A 101 -18.16 -4.62 6.99
CA ARG A 101 -16.75 -4.88 6.72
C ARG A 101 -16.00 -5.19 8.00
N SER A 102 -15.18 -6.23 8.00
CA SER A 102 -14.48 -6.69 9.20
C SER A 102 -12.96 -6.53 9.09
N THR A 103 -12.27 -6.60 10.22
CA THR A 103 -10.80 -6.60 10.28
C THR A 103 -10.22 -7.84 9.60
N GLU A 104 -10.90 -8.98 9.68
CA GLU A 104 -10.50 -10.21 8.99
C GLU A 104 -10.55 -10.04 7.45
N ASN A 105 -11.62 -9.41 6.94
CA ASN A 105 -11.71 -9.11 5.51
C ASN A 105 -10.62 -8.12 5.07
N LEU A 106 -10.29 -7.14 5.91
CA LEU A 106 -9.22 -6.19 5.66
C LEU A 106 -7.85 -6.87 5.57
N VAL A 107 -7.53 -7.76 6.52
CA VAL A 107 -6.29 -8.56 6.53
C VAL A 107 -6.24 -9.51 5.33
N ALA A 108 -7.34 -10.19 5.02
CA ALA A 108 -7.42 -11.07 3.85
C ALA A 108 -7.14 -10.32 2.54
N LYS A 109 -7.70 -9.10 2.39
CA LYS A 109 -7.42 -8.26 1.22
C LYS A 109 -5.96 -7.76 1.18
N ALA A 110 -5.38 -7.42 2.32
CA ALA A 110 -3.96 -7.05 2.38
C ALA A 110 -3.05 -8.22 1.96
N LYS A 111 -3.34 -9.44 2.42
CA LYS A 111 -2.62 -10.65 2.00
C LYS A 111 -2.77 -10.90 0.49
N ALA A 112 -3.98 -10.79 -0.05
CA ALA A 112 -4.22 -10.94 -1.48
C ALA A 112 -3.39 -9.94 -2.31
N LEU A 113 -3.35 -8.66 -1.92
CA LEU A 113 -2.54 -7.63 -2.59
C LEU A 113 -1.02 -7.93 -2.50
N LYS A 114 -0.54 -8.52 -1.39
CA LYS A 114 0.85 -9.00 -1.29
C LYS A 114 1.12 -10.14 -2.27
N GLU A 115 0.22 -11.10 -2.38
CA GLU A 115 0.33 -12.20 -3.36
C GLU A 115 0.30 -11.70 -4.80
N GLU A 116 -0.41 -10.60 -5.05
CA GLU A 116 -0.44 -9.89 -6.34
C GLU A 116 0.84 -9.08 -6.61
N GLY A 117 1.74 -8.89 -5.63
CA GLY A 117 3.10 -8.34 -5.81
C GLY A 117 3.32 -6.92 -5.34
N ILE A 118 2.43 -6.31 -4.54
CA ILE A 118 2.68 -5.03 -3.88
C ILE A 118 2.84 -5.19 -2.36
N SER A 119 3.44 -4.22 -1.69
CA SER A 119 3.47 -4.19 -0.23
C SER A 119 2.11 -3.72 0.31
N ALA A 120 1.48 -4.54 1.16
CA ALA A 120 0.18 -4.19 1.72
C ALA A 120 0.16 -4.48 3.23
N TYR A 121 -0.26 -3.47 3.97
CA TYR A 121 -0.45 -3.50 5.41
C TYR A 121 -1.83 -2.95 5.73
N CYS A 122 -2.25 -3.03 7.00
CA CYS A 122 -3.49 -2.42 7.44
C CYS A 122 -3.44 -1.94 8.90
N CYS A 123 -4.42 -1.16 9.27
CA CYS A 123 -4.68 -0.81 10.67
C CYS A 123 -5.98 -1.46 11.12
N CYS A 124 -5.97 -2.08 12.29
CA CYS A 124 -7.21 -2.56 12.93
C CYS A 124 -8.08 -1.38 13.41
N GLY A 125 -9.29 -1.67 13.83
CA GLY A 125 -10.24 -0.66 14.25
C GLY A 125 -11.06 -0.07 13.10
N ALA A 126 -12.09 0.66 13.47
CA ALA A 126 -12.99 1.38 12.57
C ALA A 126 -13.37 2.71 13.20
N TYR A 127 -14.37 3.39 12.63
CA TYR A 127 -14.85 4.67 13.16
C TYR A 127 -15.48 4.58 14.56
N GLY A 128 -16.09 3.42 14.88
CA GLY A 128 -16.72 3.19 16.18
C GLY A 128 -15.74 2.79 17.29
N HIS A 129 -16.16 2.94 18.54
CA HIS A 129 -15.41 2.47 19.72
C HIS A 129 -16.31 1.53 20.57
N PRO A 130 -15.81 0.36 21.04
CA PRO A 130 -14.49 -0.22 20.72
C PRO A 130 -14.38 -0.60 19.24
N GLY A 131 -13.20 -0.36 18.64
CA GLY A 131 -12.95 -0.73 17.25
C GLY A 131 -12.85 -2.25 17.08
N PRO A 132 -13.23 -2.79 15.89
CA PRO A 132 -13.13 -4.20 15.62
C PRO A 132 -11.66 -4.67 15.60
N THR A 133 -11.43 -5.86 16.14
CA THR A 133 -10.15 -6.54 16.24
C THR A 133 -10.33 -8.01 15.86
N ILE A 134 -9.24 -8.70 15.50
CA ILE A 134 -9.25 -10.15 15.23
C ILE A 134 -9.11 -10.94 16.55
N THR A 135 -8.21 -10.50 17.44
CA THR A 135 -7.85 -11.24 18.63
C THR A 135 -8.56 -10.77 19.90
N GLY A 136 -9.47 -9.81 19.78
CA GLY A 136 -10.12 -9.15 20.90
C GLY A 136 -9.27 -8.06 21.58
N SER A 137 -8.06 -7.78 21.04
CA SER A 137 -7.14 -6.79 21.60
C SER A 137 -6.30 -6.15 20.51
N ILE A 138 -6.29 -4.84 20.46
CA ILE A 138 -5.49 -4.05 19.50
C ILE A 138 -3.99 -4.40 19.62
N SER A 139 -3.48 -4.49 20.85
CA SER A 139 -2.06 -4.81 21.07
C SER A 139 -1.71 -6.21 20.58
N ARG A 140 -2.61 -7.17 20.74
CA ARG A 140 -2.43 -8.53 20.24
C ARG A 140 -2.54 -8.59 18.72
N ASP A 141 -3.45 -7.84 18.12
CA ASP A 141 -3.56 -7.74 16.66
C ASP A 141 -2.25 -7.24 16.06
N ILE A 142 -1.71 -6.13 16.59
CA ILE A 142 -0.44 -5.55 16.12
C ILE A 142 0.75 -6.50 16.35
N MET A 143 0.73 -7.27 17.44
CA MET A 143 1.84 -8.18 17.79
C MET A 143 1.83 -9.48 17.00
N PHE A 144 0.66 -10.02 16.66
CA PHE A 144 0.52 -11.38 16.14
C PHE A 144 -0.01 -11.46 14.70
N VAL A 145 -0.40 -10.35 14.10
CA VAL A 145 -0.87 -10.30 12.71
C VAL A 145 0.05 -9.40 11.90
N ASP A 146 0.91 -9.98 11.10
CA ASP A 146 2.00 -9.30 10.39
C ASP A 146 1.53 -8.13 9.49
N GLU A 147 0.30 -8.20 9.00
CA GLU A 147 -0.29 -7.14 8.19
C GLU A 147 -0.76 -5.95 9.02
N ILE A 148 -1.04 -6.14 10.30
CA ILE A 148 -1.56 -5.07 11.17
C ILE A 148 -0.42 -4.28 11.79
N ILE A 149 -0.20 -3.08 11.29
CA ILE A 149 0.89 -2.20 11.73
C ILE A 149 0.45 -1.08 12.67
N GLY A 150 -0.84 -0.99 12.97
CA GLY A 150 -1.36 0.08 13.83
C GLY A 150 -2.86 0.03 14.03
N LEU A 151 -3.34 1.05 14.73
CA LEU A 151 -4.76 1.30 14.97
C LEU A 151 -5.23 2.46 14.10
N LYS A 152 -6.39 2.31 13.46
CA LYS A 152 -7.08 3.45 12.86
C LYS A 152 -7.52 4.41 13.99
N PRO A 153 -7.00 5.64 14.04
CA PRO A 153 -7.46 6.59 15.04
C PRO A 153 -8.93 6.93 14.77
N VAL A 154 -9.73 6.84 15.80
CA VAL A 154 -11.07 7.43 15.80
C VAL A 154 -10.90 8.94 15.66
N SER A 155 -11.70 9.59 14.83
CA SER A 155 -11.69 11.05 14.73
C SER A 155 -11.90 11.66 16.12
N TYR A 156 -10.88 12.32 16.66
CA TYR A 156 -10.88 12.93 18.00
C TYR A 156 -11.97 13.99 18.21
N THR A 157 -12.66 14.40 17.16
CA THR A 157 -13.75 15.38 17.23
C THR A 157 -14.95 14.92 18.06
N HIS A 158 -15.08 13.63 18.35
CA HIS A 158 -16.20 13.07 19.12
C HIS A 158 -15.79 12.39 20.44
N LEU A 159 -14.50 12.19 20.67
CA LEU A 159 -13.98 11.72 21.95
C LEU A 159 -13.48 12.93 22.76
N LYS A 160 -14.36 13.48 23.59
CA LYS A 160 -13.90 14.32 24.69
C LYS A 160 -13.14 13.40 25.65
N LEU A 161 -11.82 13.47 25.64
CA LEU A 161 -11.03 12.93 26.73
C LEU A 161 -11.46 13.66 28.02
N PRO A 162 -11.71 12.97 29.13
CA PRO A 162 -11.94 13.64 30.41
C PRO A 162 -10.67 14.46 30.71
N THR A 163 -10.80 15.76 30.69
CA THR A 163 -9.78 16.66 31.22
C THR A 163 -9.93 16.63 32.76
N ASN A 164 -8.99 15.98 33.44
CA ASN A 164 -8.80 16.15 34.86
C ASN A 164 -8.18 17.51 35.12
#